data_d55bb626d63295fc88e016a9a7f6db8d
#
_entry.id   d55bb626d63295fc88e016a9a7f6db8d
#
_cell.length_a   1.000
_cell.length_b   1.000
_cell.length_c   1.000
_cell.angle_alpha   90.00
_cell.angle_beta   90.00
_cell.angle_gamma   90.00
#
_symmetry.space_group_name_H-M   'P 1'
#
loop_
_entity.id
_entity.type
_entity.pdbx_description
1 polymer ?
#
loop_
_entity_poly.entity_id
_entity_poly.type
_entity_poly.pdbx_seq_one_letter_code
_entity_poly.pdbx_strand_id
1 'polypeptide(L)'
;MRDPLCRRRTACYKPAIVGEARLPTVFVLNGPNLNLLGKRQPHIYGHETLADVEADCRRVAGELGLELRFHQSNREYEIIDWIHEARETACGIVINPAAFTHTSVAILDALNTFEGTIIEVHISNVHKREEFRHHSYVSLRADGVIAGLGTQGYTLALRRLAHLLDKTDAK
;
A
#
# COMPACT_ATOMS: atom_id res chain seq x y z
N MET A 1 27.61 -14.66 14.46
CA MET A 1 26.19 -15.01 14.25
C MET A 1 25.72 -14.27 13.01
N ARG A 2 25.44 -14.97 11.90
CA ARG A 2 25.00 -14.36 10.64
C ARG A 2 23.48 -14.32 10.67
N ASP A 3 22.92 -13.11 10.45
CA ASP A 3 21.49 -12.82 10.42
C ASP A 3 20.77 -13.72 9.39
N PRO A 4 19.77 -14.53 9.78
CA PRO A 4 19.05 -15.41 8.88
C PRO A 4 18.00 -14.72 8.01
N LEU A 5 17.82 -13.41 8.11
CA LEU A 5 16.76 -12.66 7.39
C LEU A 5 17.16 -12.17 5.99
N CYS A 6 18.38 -12.48 5.51
CA CYS A 6 18.83 -12.10 4.16
C CYS A 6 18.73 -13.27 3.17
N ARG A 7 17.56 -13.90 3.04
CA ARG A 7 17.33 -14.93 2.01
C ARG A 7 16.07 -14.64 1.20
N ARG A 8 16.34 -14.30 -0.08
CA ARG A 8 15.48 -14.44 -1.26
C ARG A 8 14.31 -13.46 -1.38
N ARG A 9 14.58 -12.24 -1.78
CA ARG A 9 13.62 -11.38 -2.48
C ARG A 9 13.89 -11.47 -4.00
N THR A 10 13.58 -12.59 -4.61
CA THR A 10 13.70 -12.77 -6.06
C THR A 10 12.48 -13.51 -6.59
N ALA A 11 11.34 -12.82 -6.69
CA ALA A 11 10.19 -13.37 -7.39
C ALA A 11 9.17 -12.33 -7.89
N CYS A 12 9.49 -11.04 -7.97
CA CYS A 12 8.54 -10.05 -8.55
C CYS A 12 8.60 -9.94 -10.06
N TYR A 13 9.54 -10.62 -10.73
CA TYR A 13 9.64 -10.62 -12.18
C TYR A 13 9.71 -12.05 -12.70
N LYS A 14 8.56 -12.63 -13.07
CA LYS A 14 8.53 -13.74 -14.03
C LYS A 14 8.48 -13.10 -15.41
N PRO A 15 9.55 -13.18 -16.23
CA PRO A 15 9.46 -12.70 -17.60
C PRO A 15 8.41 -13.53 -18.33
N ALA A 16 7.33 -12.89 -18.76
CA ALA A 16 6.43 -13.45 -19.74
C ALA A 16 7.23 -13.71 -21.04
N ILE A 17 6.99 -14.84 -21.65
CA ILE A 17 7.47 -15.25 -22.97
C ILE A 17 7.40 -14.05 -23.92
N VAL A 18 8.52 -13.76 -24.59
CA VAL A 18 8.76 -12.77 -25.66
C VAL A 18 7.49 -12.13 -26.23
N GLY A 19 7.23 -10.82 -25.92
CA GLY A 19 6.16 -10.08 -26.64
C GLY A 19 5.57 -8.93 -25.89
N GLU A 20 5.93 -8.16 -25.11
CA GLU A 20 5.53 -6.90 -24.44
C GLU A 20 6.01 -6.88 -22.97
N ALA A 21 6.89 -5.95 -22.66
CA ALA A 21 7.32 -5.69 -21.29
C ALA A 21 6.10 -5.21 -20.49
N ARG A 22 5.47 -6.12 -19.73
CA ARG A 22 4.35 -5.77 -18.86
C ARG A 22 4.87 -4.90 -17.71
N LEU A 23 4.25 -3.75 -17.51
CA LEU A 23 4.62 -2.84 -16.42
C LEU A 23 4.45 -3.52 -15.05
N PRO A 24 5.34 -3.25 -14.09
CA PRO A 24 5.20 -3.75 -12.73
C PRO A 24 3.86 -3.28 -12.12
N THR A 25 3.06 -4.21 -11.62
CA THR A 25 1.75 -3.91 -11.04
C THR A 25 1.88 -3.59 -9.56
N VAL A 26 1.23 -2.51 -9.12
CA VAL A 26 1.13 -2.09 -7.72
C VAL A 26 -0.33 -1.97 -7.31
N PHE A 27 -0.68 -2.53 -6.16
CA PHE A 27 -2.00 -2.38 -5.55
C PHE A 27 -2.00 -1.21 -4.57
N VAL A 28 -3.03 -0.36 -4.66
CA VAL A 28 -3.37 0.64 -3.63
C VAL A 28 -4.66 0.19 -2.97
N LEU A 29 -4.57 -0.22 -1.71
CA LEU A 29 -5.68 -0.80 -0.94
C LEU A 29 -6.14 0.19 0.12
N ASN A 30 -7.44 0.46 0.16
CA ASN A 30 -8.04 1.44 1.05
C ASN A 30 -9.11 0.79 1.94
N GLY A 31 -9.00 1.00 3.24
CA GLY A 31 -9.89 0.46 4.25
C GLY A 31 -11.19 1.26 4.46
N PRO A 32 -11.88 0.97 5.59
CA PRO A 32 -13.22 1.46 5.84
C PRO A 32 -13.29 2.99 5.96
N ASN A 33 -14.41 3.53 5.49
CA ASN A 33 -14.78 4.96 5.50
C ASN A 33 -13.93 5.85 4.60
N LEU A 34 -12.92 5.35 3.88
CA LEU A 34 -12.16 6.16 2.93
C LEU A 34 -13.01 6.55 1.70
N ASN A 35 -14.07 5.81 1.40
CA ASN A 35 -15.11 6.21 0.43
C ASN A 35 -15.83 7.52 0.80
N LEU A 36 -15.73 7.97 2.07
CA LEU A 36 -16.30 9.22 2.56
C LEU A 36 -15.27 10.35 2.70
N LEU A 37 -14.06 10.16 2.18
CA LEU A 37 -13.00 11.15 2.18
C LEU A 37 -13.50 12.43 1.46
N GLY A 38 -13.14 13.63 1.98
CA GLY A 38 -13.64 14.91 1.50
C GLY A 38 -15.06 15.28 1.99
N LYS A 39 -15.86 14.28 2.40
CA LYS A 39 -17.22 14.51 2.95
C LYS A 39 -17.25 14.43 4.48
N ARG A 40 -16.39 13.59 5.07
CA ARG A 40 -16.31 13.36 6.51
C ARG A 40 -15.14 14.12 7.12
N GLN A 41 -15.44 14.96 8.15
CA GLN A 41 -14.45 15.67 8.95
C GLN A 41 -13.36 16.40 8.12
N PRO A 42 -13.72 17.38 7.25
CA PRO A 42 -12.76 18.05 6.36
C PRO A 42 -11.61 18.74 7.13
N HIS A 43 -11.85 19.14 8.39
CA HIS A 43 -10.84 19.74 9.27
C HIS A 43 -9.72 18.77 9.69
N ILE A 44 -9.93 17.44 9.54
CA ILE A 44 -8.94 16.40 9.86
C ILE A 44 -8.31 15.83 8.58
N TYR A 45 -9.13 15.59 7.54
CA TYR A 45 -8.73 14.82 6.36
C TYR A 45 -8.61 15.67 5.09
N GLY A 46 -8.99 16.98 5.14
CA GLY A 46 -9.02 17.85 3.97
C GLY A 46 -10.30 17.69 3.14
N HIS A 47 -10.35 18.39 2.00
CA HIS A 47 -11.48 18.42 1.08
C HIS A 47 -11.33 17.46 -0.10
N GLU A 48 -10.14 16.89 -0.30
CA GLU A 48 -9.86 15.94 -1.36
C GLU A 48 -10.68 14.66 -1.15
N THR A 49 -11.25 14.17 -2.24
CA THR A 49 -12.02 12.93 -2.26
C THR A 49 -11.12 11.72 -2.54
N LEU A 50 -11.63 10.51 -2.32
CA LEU A 50 -10.88 9.31 -2.69
C LEU A 50 -10.67 9.22 -4.21
N ALA A 51 -11.58 9.78 -5.01
CA ALA A 51 -11.42 9.84 -6.47
C ALA A 51 -10.26 10.77 -6.88
N ASP A 52 -10.05 11.88 -6.17
CA ASP A 52 -8.90 12.76 -6.40
C ASP A 52 -7.58 12.04 -6.05
N VAL A 53 -7.57 11.31 -4.93
CA VAL A 53 -6.41 10.46 -4.55
C VAL A 53 -6.12 9.41 -5.61
N GLU A 54 -7.15 8.74 -6.13
CA GLU A 54 -7.00 7.75 -7.20
C GLU A 54 -6.42 8.38 -8.47
N ALA A 55 -6.94 9.54 -8.88
CA ALA A 55 -6.46 10.27 -10.05
C ALA A 55 -4.98 10.64 -9.93
N ASP A 56 -4.56 11.16 -8.77
CA ASP A 56 -3.17 11.48 -8.49
C ASP A 56 -2.27 10.24 -8.46
N CYS A 57 -2.74 9.15 -7.85
CA CYS A 57 -2.01 7.89 -7.85
C CYS A 57 -1.82 7.34 -9.27
N ARG A 58 -2.85 7.38 -10.12
CA ARG A 58 -2.77 6.94 -11.53
C ARG A 58 -1.78 7.77 -12.33
N ARG A 59 -1.83 9.10 -12.17
CA ARG A 59 -0.89 10.02 -12.81
C ARG A 59 0.55 9.69 -12.41
N VAL A 60 0.83 9.60 -11.12
CA VAL A 60 2.18 9.31 -10.62
C VAL A 60 2.65 7.90 -10.99
N ALA A 61 1.78 6.90 -10.95
CA ALA A 61 2.10 5.54 -11.39
C ALA A 61 2.50 5.53 -12.88
N GLY A 62 1.77 6.25 -13.74
CA GLY A 62 2.13 6.41 -15.16
C GLY A 62 3.51 7.07 -15.36
N GLU A 63 3.82 8.13 -14.59
CA GLU A 63 5.15 8.79 -14.61
C GLU A 63 6.29 7.82 -14.21
N LEU A 64 5.98 6.84 -13.35
CA LEU A 64 6.93 5.86 -12.81
C LEU A 64 6.97 4.54 -13.58
N GLY A 65 6.18 4.40 -14.66
CA GLY A 65 6.11 3.17 -15.43
C GLY A 65 5.48 2.01 -14.65
N LEU A 66 4.50 2.28 -13.77
CA LEU A 66 3.79 1.29 -12.97
C LEU A 66 2.36 1.11 -13.46
N GLU A 67 1.85 -0.13 -13.47
CA GLU A 67 0.43 -0.44 -13.57
C GLU A 67 -0.21 -0.32 -12.19
N LEU A 68 -1.30 0.45 -12.06
CA LEU A 68 -1.97 0.69 -10.78
C LEU A 68 -3.31 -0.03 -10.70
N ARG A 69 -3.51 -0.82 -9.65
CA ARG A 69 -4.82 -1.33 -9.21
C ARG A 69 -5.22 -0.64 -7.92
N PHE A 70 -6.31 0.13 -7.99
CA PHE A 70 -6.78 0.94 -6.87
C PHE A 70 -8.12 0.40 -6.37
N HIS A 71 -8.18 0.05 -5.08
CA HIS A 71 -9.36 -0.58 -4.47
C HIS A 71 -9.70 0.09 -3.14
N GLN A 72 -10.98 0.07 -2.79
CA GLN A 72 -11.48 0.50 -1.49
C GLN A 72 -12.62 -0.42 -1.02
N SER A 73 -12.59 -0.84 0.23
CA SER A 73 -13.73 -1.53 0.84
C SER A 73 -13.87 -1.21 2.33
N ASN A 74 -15.13 -1.27 2.79
CA ASN A 74 -15.48 -1.31 4.21
C ASN A 74 -15.48 -2.75 4.76
N ARG A 75 -15.26 -3.75 3.91
CA ARG A 75 -15.29 -5.16 4.25
C ARG A 75 -13.87 -5.70 4.34
N GLU A 76 -13.53 -6.23 5.51
CA GLU A 76 -12.19 -6.75 5.78
C GLU A 76 -11.78 -7.86 4.83
N TYR A 77 -12.69 -8.80 4.55
CA TYR A 77 -12.41 -9.95 3.69
C TYR A 77 -12.09 -9.55 2.23
N GLU A 78 -12.69 -8.49 1.70
CA GLU A 78 -12.37 -8.01 0.35
C GLU A 78 -10.92 -7.47 0.28
N ILE A 79 -10.44 -6.82 1.34
CA ILE A 79 -9.05 -6.38 1.42
C ILE A 79 -8.11 -7.58 1.46
N ILE A 80 -8.47 -8.64 2.19
CA ILE A 80 -7.72 -9.90 2.25
C ILE A 80 -7.65 -10.55 0.86
N ASP A 81 -8.79 -10.63 0.15
CA ASP A 81 -8.86 -11.19 -1.20
C ASP A 81 -7.96 -10.43 -2.18
N TRP A 82 -7.94 -9.09 -2.12
CA TRP A 82 -7.03 -8.28 -2.96
C TRP A 82 -5.56 -8.45 -2.58
N ILE A 83 -5.22 -8.68 -1.30
CA ILE A 83 -3.86 -9.01 -0.89
C ILE A 83 -3.45 -10.37 -1.49
N HIS A 84 -4.35 -11.36 -1.49
CA HIS A 84 -4.10 -12.66 -2.11
C HIS A 84 -3.95 -12.54 -3.64
N GLU A 85 -4.76 -11.70 -4.30
CA GLU A 85 -4.57 -11.38 -5.73
C GLU A 85 -3.22 -10.69 -5.98
N ALA A 86 -2.86 -9.71 -5.16
CA ALA A 86 -1.59 -9.00 -5.25
C ALA A 86 -0.40 -9.96 -5.10
N ARG A 87 -0.50 -10.96 -4.24
CA ARG A 87 0.53 -11.99 -4.04
C ARG A 87 0.91 -12.69 -5.35
N GLU A 88 -0.05 -12.91 -6.23
CA GLU A 88 0.17 -13.62 -7.50
C GLU A 88 0.53 -12.68 -8.67
N THR A 89 0.17 -11.38 -8.57
CA THR A 89 0.17 -10.50 -9.74
C THR A 89 0.94 -9.20 -9.56
N ALA A 90 1.31 -8.83 -8.32
CA ALA A 90 1.89 -7.53 -8.02
C ALA A 90 3.31 -7.60 -7.47
N CYS A 91 4.06 -6.52 -7.65
CA CYS A 91 5.39 -6.33 -7.09
C CYS A 91 5.38 -5.48 -5.80
N GLY A 92 4.26 -4.82 -5.49
CA GLY A 92 4.15 -3.98 -4.30
C GLY A 92 2.73 -3.64 -3.92
N ILE A 93 2.55 -3.31 -2.64
CA ILE A 93 1.29 -2.86 -2.07
C ILE A 93 1.51 -1.54 -1.33
N VAL A 94 0.68 -0.54 -1.63
CA VAL A 94 0.46 0.64 -0.79
C VAL A 94 -0.88 0.41 -0.09
N ILE A 95 -0.90 0.43 1.24
CA ILE A 95 -2.13 0.15 1.98
C ILE A 95 -2.43 1.26 2.99
N ASN A 96 -3.64 1.82 2.90
CA ASN A 96 -4.23 2.60 3.98
C ASN A 96 -5.36 1.78 4.60
N PRO A 97 -5.08 0.99 5.64
CA PRO A 97 -6.08 0.08 6.23
C PRO A 97 -7.13 0.82 7.07
N ALA A 98 -6.97 2.13 7.26
CA ALA A 98 -7.82 2.95 8.13
C ALA A 98 -7.95 2.33 9.54
N ALA A 99 -9.17 2.13 10.05
CA ALA A 99 -9.37 1.56 11.38
C ALA A 99 -8.90 0.10 11.50
N PHE A 100 -8.88 -0.66 10.42
CA PHE A 100 -8.43 -2.05 10.45
C PHE A 100 -6.97 -2.21 10.86
N THR A 101 -6.14 -1.16 10.70
CA THR A 101 -4.75 -1.24 11.14
C THR A 101 -4.63 -1.50 12.64
N HIS A 102 -5.61 -1.04 13.44
CA HIS A 102 -5.61 -1.17 14.90
C HIS A 102 -6.26 -2.46 15.39
N THR A 103 -6.96 -3.22 14.53
CA THR A 103 -7.83 -4.32 14.95
C THR A 103 -7.64 -5.62 14.19
N SER A 104 -7.07 -5.59 12.98
CA SER A 104 -7.08 -6.75 12.10
C SER A 104 -5.77 -7.53 12.13
N VAL A 105 -5.75 -8.62 12.89
CA VAL A 105 -4.74 -9.66 12.77
C VAL A 105 -4.89 -10.41 11.42
N ALA A 106 -6.13 -10.54 10.91
CA ALA A 106 -6.39 -11.25 9.66
C ALA A 106 -5.73 -10.54 8.44
N ILE A 107 -5.78 -9.20 8.40
CA ILE A 107 -5.05 -8.43 7.36
C ILE A 107 -3.53 -8.58 7.55
N LEU A 108 -3.01 -8.56 8.78
CA LEU A 108 -1.59 -8.82 9.02
C LEU A 108 -1.17 -10.19 8.48
N ASP A 109 -1.95 -11.24 8.78
CA ASP A 109 -1.64 -12.60 8.31
C ASP A 109 -1.69 -12.68 6.78
N ALA A 110 -2.67 -12.05 6.13
CA ALA A 110 -2.71 -11.96 4.68
C ALA A 110 -1.47 -11.24 4.11
N LEU A 111 -1.08 -10.09 4.68
CA LEU A 111 0.12 -9.35 4.27
C LEU A 111 1.41 -10.16 4.46
N ASN A 112 1.47 -11.03 5.48
CA ASN A 112 2.61 -11.94 5.69
C ASN A 112 2.78 -12.98 4.56
N THR A 113 1.72 -13.25 3.77
CA THR A 113 1.81 -14.12 2.59
C THR A 113 2.38 -13.42 1.37
N PHE A 114 2.45 -12.08 1.36
CA PHE A 114 2.95 -11.29 0.25
C PHE A 114 4.46 -11.04 0.39
N GLU A 115 5.23 -11.44 -0.62
CA GLU A 115 6.71 -11.35 -0.59
C GLU A 115 7.25 -9.99 -1.07
N GLY A 116 6.41 -9.18 -1.74
CA GLY A 116 6.79 -7.87 -2.25
C GLY A 116 6.87 -6.78 -1.18
N THR A 117 7.20 -5.57 -1.63
CA THR A 117 7.29 -4.40 -0.76
C THR A 117 5.91 -3.88 -0.37
N ILE A 118 5.72 -3.58 0.92
CA ILE A 118 4.49 -3.01 1.47
C ILE A 118 4.80 -1.66 2.11
N ILE A 119 4.07 -0.62 1.71
CA ILE A 119 4.10 0.70 2.36
C ILE A 119 2.73 0.99 2.98
N GLU A 120 2.70 1.16 4.30
CA GLU A 120 1.50 1.60 5.02
C GLU A 120 1.36 3.11 4.94
N VAL A 121 0.14 3.61 4.66
CA VAL A 121 -0.16 5.04 4.56
C VAL A 121 -1.31 5.42 5.48
N HIS A 122 -1.17 6.54 6.19
CA HIS A 122 -2.24 7.20 6.94
C HIS A 122 -2.29 8.67 6.58
N ILE A 123 -3.48 9.17 6.21
CA ILE A 123 -3.71 10.59 5.86
C ILE A 123 -3.44 11.47 7.08
N SER A 124 -3.99 11.09 8.24
CA SER A 124 -3.77 11.79 9.50
C SER A 124 -2.55 11.29 10.25
N ASN A 125 -1.95 12.15 11.09
CA ASN A 125 -0.95 11.70 12.04
C ASN A 125 -1.61 10.90 13.16
N VAL A 126 -1.50 9.58 13.12
CA VAL A 126 -2.09 8.65 14.09
C VAL A 126 -1.58 8.88 15.52
N HIS A 127 -0.34 9.37 15.67
CA HIS A 127 0.26 9.64 16.98
C HIS A 127 -0.27 10.92 17.66
N LYS A 128 -1.04 11.76 16.94
CA LYS A 128 -1.78 12.91 17.51
C LYS A 128 -3.22 12.55 17.83
N ARG A 129 -3.60 11.30 17.75
CA ARG A 129 -4.97 10.83 17.97
C ARG A 129 -5.06 10.04 19.28
N GLU A 130 -6.18 9.36 19.46
CA GLU A 130 -6.47 8.56 20.66
C GLU A 130 -5.43 7.45 20.81
N GLU A 131 -5.03 7.15 22.05
CA GLU A 131 -3.95 6.21 22.37
C GLU A 131 -4.11 4.84 21.70
N PHE A 132 -5.34 4.33 21.61
CA PHE A 132 -5.61 3.04 20.96
C PHE A 132 -5.26 3.04 19.46
N ARG A 133 -5.04 4.21 18.83
CA ARG A 133 -4.62 4.33 17.44
C ARG A 133 -3.11 4.33 17.26
N HIS A 134 -2.34 4.32 18.32
CA HIS A 134 -0.89 4.31 18.23
C HIS A 134 -0.34 2.91 17.88
N HIS A 135 -1.16 1.86 18.06
CA HIS A 135 -0.80 0.50 17.65
C HIS A 135 -1.30 0.20 16.24
N SER A 136 -0.42 -0.36 15.42
CA SER A 136 -0.75 -0.89 14.09
C SER A 136 -0.27 -2.33 13.97
N TYR A 137 -1.18 -3.25 13.65
CA TYR A 137 -0.82 -4.61 13.24
C TYR A 137 -0.15 -4.61 11.86
N VAL A 138 -0.60 -3.78 10.94
CA VAL A 138 -0.08 -3.71 9.57
C VAL A 138 1.39 -3.27 9.55
N SER A 139 1.79 -2.33 10.42
CA SER A 139 3.19 -1.88 10.50
C SER A 139 4.16 -2.96 10.94
N LEU A 140 3.71 -4.06 11.55
CA LEU A 140 4.57 -5.21 11.86
C LEU A 140 5.08 -5.92 10.59
N ARG A 141 4.35 -5.77 9.46
CA ARG A 141 4.74 -6.35 8.16
C ARG A 141 5.22 -5.30 7.16
N ALA A 142 4.74 -4.06 7.27
CA ALA A 142 5.08 -3.01 6.31
C ALA A 142 6.59 -2.72 6.31
N ASP A 143 7.16 -2.52 5.11
CA ASP A 143 8.56 -2.12 4.93
C ASP A 143 8.78 -0.62 5.20
N GLY A 144 7.69 0.15 5.32
CA GLY A 144 7.71 1.55 5.69
C GLY A 144 6.32 2.08 6.00
N VAL A 145 6.26 3.15 6.79
CA VAL A 145 5.02 3.81 7.21
C VAL A 145 5.11 5.29 6.89
N ILE A 146 4.06 5.83 6.26
CA ILE A 146 3.88 7.26 6.01
C ILE A 146 2.61 7.70 6.73
N ALA A 147 2.71 8.62 7.68
CA ALA A 147 1.56 9.09 8.44
C ALA A 147 1.58 10.61 8.60
N GLY A 148 0.41 11.25 8.46
CA GLY A 148 0.23 12.67 8.73
C GLY A 148 0.59 13.62 7.60
N LEU A 149 0.84 13.11 6.40
CA LEU A 149 1.17 13.91 5.21
C LEU A 149 -0.03 14.12 4.28
N GLY A 150 -1.26 13.98 4.79
CA GLY A 150 -2.47 14.09 3.98
C GLY A 150 -2.52 13.03 2.88
N THR A 151 -3.22 13.38 1.81
CA THR A 151 -3.36 12.53 0.61
C THR A 151 -2.06 12.39 -0.17
N GLN A 152 -1.13 13.34 -0.04
CA GLN A 152 0.19 13.26 -0.64
C GLN A 152 0.99 12.02 -0.20
N GLY A 153 0.67 11.45 0.98
CA GLY A 153 1.28 10.22 1.47
C GLY A 153 1.21 9.07 0.47
N TYR A 154 0.15 8.96 -0.31
CA TYR A 154 -0.01 7.91 -1.32
C TYR A 154 1.00 8.04 -2.47
N THR A 155 1.14 9.24 -3.02
CA THR A 155 2.08 9.49 -4.13
C THR A 155 3.54 9.35 -3.68
N LEU A 156 3.84 9.72 -2.44
CA LEU A 156 5.18 9.49 -1.84
C LEU A 156 5.45 8.00 -1.66
N ALA A 157 4.44 7.22 -1.23
CA ALA A 157 4.56 5.76 -1.12
C ALA A 157 4.85 5.11 -2.49
N LEU A 158 4.14 5.52 -3.56
CA LEU A 158 4.38 5.03 -4.91
C LEU A 158 5.80 5.35 -5.40
N ARG A 159 6.29 6.58 -5.19
CA ARG A 159 7.67 6.97 -5.54
C ARG A 159 8.71 6.16 -4.76
N ARG A 160 8.47 5.92 -3.48
CA ARG A 160 9.34 5.07 -2.66
C ARG A 160 9.35 3.64 -3.17
N LEU A 161 8.20 3.11 -3.53
CA LEU A 161 8.04 1.75 -4.01
C LEU A 161 8.78 1.56 -5.34
N ALA A 162 8.58 2.46 -6.31
CA ALA A 162 9.30 2.45 -7.59
C ALA A 162 10.83 2.45 -7.38
N HIS A 163 11.34 3.33 -6.52
CA HIS A 163 12.77 3.37 -6.21
C HIS A 163 13.32 2.06 -5.60
N LEU A 164 12.49 1.30 -4.87
CA LEU A 164 12.90 0.00 -4.32
C LEU A 164 12.92 -1.09 -5.40
N LEU A 165 11.99 -1.04 -6.36
CA LEU A 165 11.94 -1.94 -7.49
C LEU A 165 13.15 -1.77 -8.40
N ASP A 166 13.50 -0.52 -8.77
CA ASP A 166 14.68 -0.21 -9.59
C ASP A 166 15.98 -0.76 -9.01
N LYS A 167 16.11 -0.76 -7.67
CA LYS A 167 17.30 -1.31 -7.00
C LYS A 167 17.37 -2.83 -7.00
N THR A 168 16.24 -3.49 -7.21
CA THR A 168 16.18 -4.96 -7.24
C THR A 168 16.65 -5.48 -8.61
N ASP A 169 16.37 -4.73 -9.68
CA ASP A 169 16.78 -5.06 -11.05
C ASP A 169 18.27 -4.77 -11.34
N ALA A 170 18.92 -3.98 -10.47
CA ALA A 170 20.33 -3.59 -10.61
C ALA A 170 21.32 -4.55 -9.92
N LYS A 171 20.87 -5.68 -9.38
CA LYS A 171 21.70 -6.72 -8.74
C LYS A 171 21.57 -8.03 -9.46
#